data_132e2c4c363a911b8e21e644da799f29
#
_entry.id   132e2c4c363a911b8e21e644da799f29
#
_cell.length_a   1.000
_cell.length_b   1.000
_cell.length_c   1.000
_cell.angle_alpha   90.00
_cell.angle_beta   90.00
_cell.angle_gamma   90.00
#
_symmetry.space_group_name_H-M   'P 1'
#
loop_
_entity.id
_entity.type
_entity.pdbx_description
1 polymer ?
#
loop_
_entity_poly.entity_id
_entity_poly.type
_entity_poly.pdbx_seq_one_letter_code
_entity_poly.pdbx_strand_id
1 'polypeptide(L)'
;GYDTVRHMTPEQMDKNVAKTWAEFELLSDNSEVDLRMDPVTTQPAKKNILSYLLPRSGGEANKRLKVGFIYENTPQTSEWCYAHELGRQYIDETFGSQIETVSITNVRPKEDDYNAIQRLIDDNTDLIFVTSPSMMYASLKQAIAHPKAKILNCSLNISHKYIRTYYARMYEAKYLTGVIAGVMAKSDKIGYVASCPLYGVMANVNAFAMGARAVNPDVKVYVEWSGIKDNDIEARFAEQGINCISDQDMITPKKTSRKFGLYVTDSGMVKHLAMPVWHWGVFYEKLIQSILSGSWKKEEEGDKVSALNYWWGMSAGAIDIIYGGAVPDETKKVTSLIREAIVKGEFKPFTGELKDQDGKVH
;
A
#
# COMPACT_ATOMS: atom_id res chain seq x y z
N GLY A 1 5.17 13.12 1.35
CA GLY A 1 4.16 12.37 0.78
C GLY A 1 4.06 12.29 -0.71
N TYR A 2 3.20 11.42 -1.15
CA TYR A 2 2.92 11.20 -2.57
C TYR A 2 2.43 12.45 -3.30
N ASP A 3 1.82 13.39 -2.59
CA ASP A 3 1.22 14.59 -3.18
C ASP A 3 2.09 15.85 -3.10
N THR A 4 3.16 15.84 -2.32
CA THR A 4 4.06 17.01 -2.16
C THR A 4 5.18 17.04 -3.22
N VAL A 5 5.32 16.01 -4.03
CA VAL A 5 6.44 15.81 -4.95
C VAL A 5 6.11 16.22 -6.40
N ARG A 6 4.99 16.88 -6.63
CA ARG A 6 4.45 17.18 -7.98
C ARG A 6 5.22 18.19 -8.82
N HIS A 7 6.43 18.59 -8.45
CA HIS A 7 7.17 19.65 -9.16
C HIS A 7 8.68 19.37 -9.22
N MET A 8 9.07 18.12 -9.41
CA MET A 8 10.50 17.77 -9.58
C MET A 8 10.96 18.01 -11.01
N THR A 9 12.23 18.41 -11.16
CA THR A 9 12.92 18.31 -12.46
C THR A 9 13.33 16.85 -12.72
N PRO A 10 13.61 16.46 -13.98
CA PRO A 10 14.14 15.13 -14.29
C PRO A 10 15.39 14.78 -13.47
N GLU A 11 16.33 15.72 -13.31
CA GLU A 11 17.58 15.51 -12.55
C GLU A 11 17.30 15.30 -11.05
N GLN A 12 16.28 15.97 -10.49
CA GLN A 12 15.84 15.74 -9.10
C GLN A 12 15.21 14.37 -8.97
N MET A 13 14.46 13.92 -9.97
CA MET A 13 13.85 12.60 -9.99
C MET A 13 14.95 11.51 -10.00
N ASP A 14 15.94 11.61 -10.86
CA ASP A 14 17.04 10.65 -10.94
C ASP A 14 17.82 10.56 -9.61
N LYS A 15 18.07 11.70 -8.96
CA LYS A 15 18.70 11.72 -7.62
C LYS A 15 17.86 11.01 -6.57
N ASN A 16 16.54 11.17 -6.63
CA ASN A 16 15.62 10.52 -5.70
C ASN A 16 15.51 9.02 -5.95
N VAL A 17 15.59 8.58 -7.22
CA VAL A 17 15.67 7.15 -7.56
C VAL A 17 16.92 6.52 -6.93
N ALA A 18 18.09 7.14 -7.14
CA ALA A 18 19.34 6.66 -6.58
C ALA A 18 19.32 6.63 -5.03
N LYS A 19 18.77 7.67 -4.41
CA LYS A 19 18.61 7.73 -2.96
C LYS A 19 17.68 6.61 -2.45
N THR A 20 16.56 6.39 -3.09
CA THR A 20 15.60 5.34 -2.72
C THR A 20 16.23 3.96 -2.83
N TRP A 21 17.05 3.74 -3.86
CA TRP A 21 17.79 2.49 -4.01
C TRP A 21 18.80 2.27 -2.88
N ALA A 22 19.57 3.29 -2.52
CA ALA A 22 20.50 3.21 -1.40
C ALA A 22 19.79 2.96 -0.05
N GLU A 23 18.63 3.58 0.17
CA GLU A 23 17.80 3.32 1.34
C GLU A 23 17.28 1.87 1.37
N PHE A 24 16.96 1.30 0.22
CA PHE A 24 16.56 -0.09 0.09
C PHE A 24 17.68 -1.06 0.45
N GLU A 25 18.90 -0.83 -0.04
CA GLU A 25 20.07 -1.64 0.29
C GLU A 25 20.33 -1.63 1.81
N LEU A 26 20.28 -0.46 2.44
CA LEU A 26 20.42 -0.31 3.89
C LEU A 26 19.34 -1.07 4.68
N LEU A 27 18.10 -1.12 4.19
CA LEU A 27 17.01 -1.85 4.84
C LEU A 27 17.18 -3.36 4.70
N SER A 28 17.67 -3.83 3.55
CA SER A 28 17.89 -5.27 3.31
C SER A 28 18.97 -5.86 4.19
N ASP A 29 19.95 -5.06 4.59
CA ASP A 29 21.06 -5.48 5.46
C ASP A 29 20.73 -5.34 6.96
N ASN A 30 19.59 -4.77 7.31
CA ASN A 30 19.23 -4.54 8.71
C ASN A 30 18.59 -5.78 9.34
N SER A 31 19.41 -6.67 9.91
CA SER A 31 18.99 -7.89 10.60
C SER A 31 18.22 -7.64 11.93
N GLU A 32 18.18 -6.39 12.42
CA GLU A 32 17.47 -6.04 13.66
C GLU A 32 15.98 -5.70 13.42
N VAL A 33 15.55 -5.63 12.16
CA VAL A 33 14.16 -5.33 11.81
C VAL A 33 13.34 -6.62 11.78
N ASP A 34 12.38 -6.74 12.70
CA ASP A 34 11.37 -7.78 12.65
C ASP A 34 10.30 -7.38 11.60
N LEU A 35 10.49 -7.82 10.37
CA LEU A 35 9.49 -7.72 9.31
C LEU A 35 8.45 -8.82 9.52
N ARG A 36 7.34 -8.49 10.18
CA ARG A 36 6.23 -9.41 10.28
C ARG A 36 5.56 -9.56 8.93
N MET A 37 5.91 -10.66 8.29
CA MET A 37 5.26 -11.14 7.08
C MET A 37 3.84 -11.57 7.39
N ASP A 38 3.03 -11.77 6.36
CA ASP A 38 1.66 -12.25 6.51
C ASP A 38 1.59 -13.48 7.42
N PRO A 39 0.64 -13.53 8.34
CA PRO A 39 0.36 -14.78 9.00
C PRO A 39 0.02 -15.82 7.93
N VAL A 40 0.69 -16.95 7.93
CA VAL A 40 0.35 -18.08 7.06
C VAL A 40 -1.00 -18.59 7.54
N THR A 41 -2.07 -18.06 6.98
CA THR A 41 -3.42 -18.57 7.24
C THR A 41 -3.66 -19.73 6.30
N THR A 42 -3.47 -20.93 6.80
CA THR A 42 -3.80 -22.18 6.09
C THR A 42 -5.30 -22.41 5.95
N GLN A 43 -6.15 -21.52 6.48
CA GLN A 43 -7.60 -21.58 6.31
C GLN A 43 -8.16 -20.15 6.20
N PRO A 44 -9.15 -19.92 5.31
CA PRO A 44 -9.94 -18.70 5.38
C PRO A 44 -10.57 -18.68 6.78
N ALA A 45 -10.29 -17.63 7.53
CA ALA A 45 -10.87 -17.44 8.86
C ALA A 45 -12.41 -17.53 8.70
N LYS A 46 -13.01 -18.62 9.17
CA LYS A 46 -14.46 -18.66 9.35
C LYS A 46 -14.76 -17.47 10.25
N LYS A 47 -15.46 -16.49 9.70
CA LYS A 47 -15.96 -15.35 10.47
C LYS A 47 -16.80 -15.91 11.62
N ASN A 48 -16.21 -16.08 12.77
CA ASN A 48 -16.89 -16.49 13.97
C ASN A 48 -17.55 -15.24 14.55
N ILE A 49 -18.71 -14.87 13.97
CA ILE A 49 -19.55 -13.76 14.43
C ILE A 49 -19.84 -13.88 15.95
N LEU A 50 -19.84 -15.10 16.49
CA LEU A 50 -20.04 -15.32 17.92
C LEU A 50 -18.91 -14.76 18.80
N SER A 51 -17.67 -14.66 18.32
CA SER A 51 -16.58 -14.10 19.13
C SER A 51 -16.72 -12.59 19.36
N TYR A 52 -17.49 -11.90 18.52
CA TYR A 52 -17.80 -10.48 18.68
C TYR A 52 -18.97 -10.22 19.65
N LEU A 53 -19.75 -11.26 19.97
CA LEU A 53 -20.96 -11.15 20.82
C LEU A 53 -20.72 -11.57 22.27
N LEU A 54 -19.52 -12.05 22.63
CA LEU A 54 -19.21 -12.39 24.00
C LEU A 54 -18.99 -11.12 24.85
N PRO A 55 -19.75 -10.89 25.92
CA PRO A 55 -19.49 -9.78 26.82
C PRO A 55 -18.10 -9.94 27.44
N ARG A 56 -17.29 -8.87 27.40
CA ARG A 56 -16.03 -8.80 28.12
C ARG A 56 -16.29 -9.07 29.61
N SER A 57 -15.77 -10.16 30.11
CA SER A 57 -15.70 -10.41 31.54
C SER A 57 -14.63 -9.52 32.16
N GLY A 58 -15.03 -8.48 32.88
CA GLY A 58 -14.16 -7.73 33.79
C GLY A 58 -13.98 -6.25 33.48
N GLY A 59 -14.75 -5.40 34.11
CA GLY A 59 -14.44 -4.04 34.54
C GLY A 59 -14.26 -2.97 33.43
N GLU A 60 -15.23 -2.13 33.31
CA GLU A 60 -15.52 -1.01 32.42
C GLU A 60 -16.40 -1.36 31.21
N ALA A 61 -17.62 -1.77 31.53
CA ALA A 61 -18.68 -1.89 30.54
C ALA A 61 -19.07 -0.51 30.02
N ASN A 62 -18.50 -0.08 28.91
CA ASN A 62 -19.00 0.94 27.97
C ASN A 62 -17.95 1.85 27.33
N LYS A 63 -16.64 1.63 27.50
CA LYS A 63 -15.68 2.47 26.79
C LYS A 63 -15.48 1.93 25.37
N ARG A 64 -15.93 2.69 24.36
CA ARG A 64 -15.61 2.42 22.96
C ARG A 64 -14.12 2.59 22.74
N LEU A 65 -13.51 1.74 21.93
CA LEU A 65 -12.14 1.94 21.49
C LEU A 65 -12.10 3.10 20.50
N LYS A 66 -11.36 4.16 20.82
CA LYS A 66 -11.24 5.33 19.96
C LYS A 66 -10.04 5.16 19.03
N VAL A 67 -10.29 5.25 17.71
CA VAL A 67 -9.30 5.04 16.66
C VAL A 67 -9.17 6.31 15.83
N GLY A 68 -7.95 6.89 15.77
CA GLY A 68 -7.64 8.12 15.06
C GLY A 68 -6.88 7.87 13.77
N PHE A 69 -7.19 8.66 12.76
CA PHE A 69 -6.51 8.65 11.46
C PHE A 69 -5.98 10.04 11.11
N ILE A 70 -4.74 10.10 10.64
CA ILE A 70 -4.13 11.34 10.17
C ILE A 70 -3.80 11.22 8.70
N TYR A 71 -4.38 12.13 7.91
CA TYR A 71 -4.23 12.20 6.46
C TYR A 71 -3.46 13.47 6.05
N GLU A 72 -2.50 13.32 5.15
CA GLU A 72 -1.75 14.45 4.57
C GLU A 72 -2.65 15.36 3.72
N ASN A 73 -3.60 14.77 3.03
CA ASN A 73 -4.58 15.46 2.18
C ASN A 73 -6.02 15.04 2.54
N THR A 74 -6.98 15.40 1.70
CA THR A 74 -8.35 14.92 1.86
C THR A 74 -8.57 13.63 1.07
N PRO A 75 -9.42 12.70 1.53
CA PRO A 75 -9.81 11.52 0.75
C PRO A 75 -10.48 11.85 -0.58
N GLN A 76 -11.03 13.07 -0.74
CA GLN A 76 -11.68 13.50 -1.97
C GLN A 76 -10.69 13.86 -3.08
N THR A 77 -9.44 14.17 -2.74
CA THR A 77 -8.44 14.68 -3.69
C THR A 77 -7.19 13.81 -3.79
N SER A 78 -6.93 12.95 -2.81
CA SER A 78 -5.78 12.05 -2.76
C SER A 78 -6.24 10.60 -2.79
N GLU A 79 -5.77 9.85 -3.77
CA GLU A 79 -6.04 8.42 -3.91
C GLU A 79 -5.50 7.63 -2.71
N TRP A 80 -4.31 7.99 -2.24
CA TRP A 80 -3.70 7.39 -1.07
C TRP A 80 -4.56 7.60 0.19
N CYS A 81 -4.99 8.83 0.45
CA CYS A 81 -5.88 9.13 1.58
C CYS A 81 -7.25 8.46 1.40
N TYR A 82 -7.75 8.36 0.17
CA TYR A 82 -9.02 7.70 -0.12
C TYR A 82 -8.95 6.20 0.16
N ALA A 83 -7.87 5.53 -0.21
CA ALA A 83 -7.68 4.11 0.09
C ALA A 83 -7.70 3.85 1.62
N HIS A 84 -7.04 4.68 2.41
CA HIS A 84 -7.07 4.59 3.87
C HIS A 84 -8.45 4.93 4.46
N GLU A 85 -9.14 5.91 3.88
CA GLU A 85 -10.51 6.27 4.30
C GLU A 85 -11.51 5.14 4.05
N LEU A 86 -11.41 4.43 2.93
CA LEU A 86 -12.20 3.21 2.70
C LEU A 86 -11.91 2.16 3.77
N GLY A 87 -10.66 2.04 4.22
CA GLY A 87 -10.30 1.19 5.34
C GLY A 87 -10.92 1.64 6.66
N ARG A 88 -10.98 2.95 6.93
CA ARG A 88 -11.65 3.50 8.11
C ARG A 88 -13.15 3.22 8.09
N GLN A 89 -13.81 3.46 6.96
CA GLN A 89 -15.24 3.16 6.80
C GLN A 89 -15.53 1.66 6.98
N TYR A 90 -14.68 0.80 6.45
CA TYR A 90 -14.79 -0.66 6.63
C TYR A 90 -14.79 -1.06 8.11
N ILE A 91 -13.89 -0.51 8.94
CA ILE A 91 -13.86 -0.83 10.37
C ILE A 91 -15.06 -0.21 11.14
N ASP A 92 -15.54 0.96 10.74
CA ASP A 92 -16.76 1.54 11.30
C ASP A 92 -17.97 0.60 11.09
N GLU A 93 -18.12 0.04 9.90
CA GLU A 93 -19.17 -0.91 9.58
C GLU A 93 -18.96 -2.25 10.30
N THR A 94 -17.71 -2.73 10.39
CA THR A 94 -17.37 -4.05 10.96
C THR A 94 -17.58 -4.08 12.47
N PHE A 95 -17.16 -3.04 13.18
CA PHE A 95 -17.18 -3.01 14.66
C PHE A 95 -18.38 -2.26 15.24
N GLY A 96 -18.99 -1.37 14.47
CA GLY A 96 -20.17 -0.62 14.87
C GLY A 96 -19.95 0.13 16.20
N SER A 97 -20.79 -0.15 17.19
CA SER A 97 -20.74 0.53 18.50
C SER A 97 -19.54 0.17 19.38
N GLN A 98 -18.70 -0.79 19.00
CA GLN A 98 -17.51 -1.18 19.77
C GLN A 98 -16.36 -0.18 19.62
N ILE A 99 -16.34 0.56 18.53
CA ILE A 99 -15.30 1.57 18.25
C ILE A 99 -15.92 2.94 17.96
N GLU A 100 -15.07 3.94 18.01
CA GLU A 100 -15.35 5.29 17.51
C GLU A 100 -14.15 5.70 16.67
N THR A 101 -14.36 6.14 15.41
CA THR A 101 -13.28 6.61 14.57
C THR A 101 -13.32 8.13 14.41
N VAL A 102 -12.14 8.74 14.40
CA VAL A 102 -11.95 10.16 14.12
C VAL A 102 -10.86 10.34 13.07
N SER A 103 -10.92 11.38 12.26
CA SER A 103 -9.88 11.68 11.27
C SER A 103 -9.52 13.15 11.24
N ILE A 104 -8.23 13.43 11.00
CA ILE A 104 -7.70 14.79 10.76
C ILE A 104 -7.11 14.80 9.36
N THR A 105 -7.60 15.70 8.52
CA THR A 105 -7.18 15.84 7.12
C THR A 105 -6.36 17.09 6.88
N ASN A 106 -5.67 17.17 5.73
CA ASN A 106 -4.81 18.31 5.34
C ASN A 106 -3.70 18.60 6.35
N VAL A 107 -3.13 17.56 6.93
CA VAL A 107 -2.02 17.69 7.88
C VAL A 107 -0.72 17.78 7.10
N ARG A 108 -0.05 18.92 7.17
CA ARG A 108 1.21 19.16 6.47
C ARG A 108 2.37 18.52 7.22
N PRO A 109 3.16 17.63 6.56
CA PRO A 109 4.35 17.06 7.17
C PRO A 109 5.34 18.14 7.60
N LYS A 110 5.97 17.95 8.76
CA LYS A 110 6.94 18.87 9.40
C LYS A 110 6.38 20.21 9.90
N GLU A 111 5.14 20.53 9.60
CA GLU A 111 4.49 21.78 10.04
C GLU A 111 3.38 21.49 11.07
N ASP A 112 2.42 20.63 10.70
CA ASP A 112 1.22 20.39 11.51
C ASP A 112 1.18 18.98 12.13
N ASP A 113 1.98 18.04 11.61
CA ASP A 113 1.92 16.61 11.92
C ASP A 113 2.13 16.31 13.41
N TYR A 114 3.13 16.94 14.03
CA TYR A 114 3.38 16.76 15.47
C TYR A 114 2.16 17.15 16.31
N ASN A 115 1.58 18.32 16.02
CA ASN A 115 0.43 18.86 16.75
C ASN A 115 -0.84 18.07 16.47
N ALA A 116 -1.02 17.54 15.25
CA ALA A 116 -2.16 16.71 14.91
C ALA A 116 -2.14 15.39 15.69
N ILE A 117 -0.97 14.75 15.84
CA ILE A 117 -0.81 13.54 16.65
C ILE A 117 -1.05 13.87 18.13
N GLN A 118 -0.45 14.96 18.64
CA GLN A 118 -0.65 15.41 20.02
C GLN A 118 -2.12 15.63 20.35
N ARG A 119 -2.87 16.27 19.45
CA ARG A 119 -4.31 16.48 19.62
C ARG A 119 -5.08 15.18 19.79
N LEU A 120 -4.77 14.15 19.02
CA LEU A 120 -5.40 12.82 19.18
C LEU A 120 -5.02 12.16 20.50
N ILE A 121 -3.79 12.33 20.97
CA ILE A 121 -3.34 11.81 22.27
C ILE A 121 -4.09 12.52 23.40
N ASP A 122 -4.17 13.86 23.36
CA ASP A 122 -4.89 14.67 24.36
C ASP A 122 -6.39 14.35 24.42
N ASP A 123 -6.95 13.95 23.27
CA ASP A 123 -8.34 13.51 23.13
C ASP A 123 -8.55 12.03 23.52
N ASN A 124 -7.57 11.42 24.20
CA ASN A 124 -7.58 10.04 24.68
C ASN A 124 -7.87 9.01 23.59
N THR A 125 -7.31 9.22 22.39
CA THR A 125 -7.41 8.24 21.30
C THR A 125 -6.56 7.01 21.64
N ASP A 126 -7.17 5.83 21.60
CA ASP A 126 -6.55 4.57 22.02
C ASP A 126 -5.56 4.02 20.97
N LEU A 127 -5.82 4.27 19.69
CA LEU A 127 -5.03 3.80 18.55
C LEU A 127 -4.97 4.87 17.47
N ILE A 128 -3.77 5.21 17.01
CA ILE A 128 -3.55 6.28 16.02
C ILE A 128 -2.83 5.72 14.80
N PHE A 129 -3.46 5.85 13.64
CA PHE A 129 -2.88 5.56 12.34
C PHE A 129 -2.44 6.84 11.64
N VAL A 130 -1.13 7.01 11.44
CA VAL A 130 -0.55 8.09 10.66
C VAL A 130 -0.25 7.55 9.26
N THR A 131 -1.04 7.95 8.28
CA THR A 131 -1.11 7.28 6.98
C THR A 131 -0.06 7.72 5.96
N SER A 132 0.85 8.64 6.32
CA SER A 132 1.90 9.13 5.42
C SER A 132 3.31 8.84 5.96
N PRO A 133 4.20 8.26 5.12
CA PRO A 133 5.62 8.10 5.46
C PRO A 133 6.32 9.44 5.78
N SER A 134 5.87 10.54 5.18
CA SER A 134 6.41 11.87 5.39
C SER A 134 6.30 12.37 6.84
N MET A 135 5.35 11.81 7.60
CA MET A 135 5.09 12.14 9.00
C MET A 135 5.79 11.19 9.98
N MET A 136 6.69 10.33 9.49
CA MET A 136 7.35 9.31 10.34
C MET A 136 8.12 9.94 11.50
N TYR A 137 8.83 11.04 11.25
CA TYR A 137 9.61 11.70 12.31
C TYR A 137 8.73 12.23 13.46
N ALA A 138 7.61 12.87 13.13
CA ALA A 138 6.65 13.36 14.13
C ALA A 138 6.01 12.18 14.88
N SER A 139 5.65 11.10 14.15
CA SER A 139 5.10 9.88 14.74
C SER A 139 6.05 9.24 15.75
N LEU A 140 7.33 9.10 15.39
CA LEU A 140 8.36 8.55 16.28
C LEU A 140 8.57 9.43 17.52
N LYS A 141 8.69 10.76 17.33
CA LYS A 141 8.88 11.70 18.43
C LYS A 141 7.71 11.64 19.44
N GLN A 142 6.47 11.57 18.94
CA GLN A 142 5.30 11.44 19.79
C GLN A 142 5.23 10.07 20.48
N ALA A 143 5.58 8.99 19.79
CA ALA A 143 5.62 7.65 20.39
C ALA A 143 6.65 7.54 21.53
N ILE A 144 7.79 8.19 21.40
CA ILE A 144 8.82 8.26 22.46
C ILE A 144 8.34 9.10 23.66
N ALA A 145 7.70 10.24 23.39
CA ALA A 145 7.17 11.13 24.43
C ALA A 145 5.97 10.52 25.16
N HIS A 146 5.18 9.70 24.47
CA HIS A 146 3.95 9.08 24.97
C HIS A 146 3.97 7.55 24.80
N PRO A 147 4.79 6.80 25.56
CA PRO A 147 4.99 5.35 25.35
C PRO A 147 3.72 4.50 25.51
N LYS A 148 2.67 5.04 26.14
CA LYS A 148 1.37 4.36 26.31
C LYS A 148 0.43 4.55 25.12
N ALA A 149 0.71 5.55 24.25
CA ALA A 149 -0.07 5.77 23.05
C ALA A 149 0.29 4.74 21.98
N LYS A 150 -0.72 4.12 21.38
CA LYS A 150 -0.52 3.15 20.29
C LYS A 150 -0.49 3.91 18.97
N ILE A 151 0.72 4.18 18.47
CA ILE A 151 0.92 4.93 17.23
C ILE A 151 1.52 4.02 16.19
N LEU A 152 0.89 3.96 15.01
CA LEU A 152 1.42 3.30 13.83
C LEU A 152 1.61 4.30 12.70
N ASN A 153 2.74 4.18 12.00
CA ASN A 153 3.00 4.97 10.79
C ASN A 153 3.03 4.07 9.56
N CYS A 154 2.37 4.50 8.49
CA CYS A 154 2.37 3.79 7.22
C CYS A 154 3.69 4.01 6.48
N SER A 155 4.71 3.26 6.88
CA SER A 155 6.05 3.25 6.27
C SER A 155 6.84 2.02 6.70
N LEU A 156 8.00 1.80 6.06
CA LEU A 156 8.97 0.76 6.44
C LEU A 156 10.31 1.33 6.93
N ASN A 157 10.45 2.66 6.99
CA ASN A 157 11.76 3.30 7.01
C ASN A 157 12.44 3.35 8.39
N ILE A 158 11.72 3.14 9.48
CA ILE A 158 12.31 3.27 10.82
C ILE A 158 11.85 2.13 11.72
N SER A 159 12.83 1.49 12.35
CA SER A 159 12.61 0.47 13.34
C SER A 159 12.85 1.05 14.74
N HIS A 160 11.80 1.11 15.56
CA HIS A 160 11.91 1.60 16.94
C HIS A 160 10.87 0.94 17.85
N LYS A 161 11.27 0.59 19.07
CA LYS A 161 10.43 -0.16 20.02
C LYS A 161 9.11 0.52 20.42
N TYR A 162 9.01 1.84 20.31
CA TYR A 162 7.81 2.60 20.71
C TYR A 162 6.85 2.89 19.57
N ILE A 163 7.20 2.58 18.33
CA ILE A 163 6.33 2.76 17.18
C ILE A 163 6.26 1.49 16.36
N ARG A 164 5.08 1.20 15.84
CA ARG A 164 4.90 0.15 14.84
C ARG A 164 4.75 0.80 13.48
N THR A 165 5.34 0.20 12.46
CA THR A 165 5.14 0.62 11.08
C THR A 165 4.33 -0.42 10.33
N TYR A 166 3.64 0.01 9.29
CA TYR A 166 2.88 -0.89 8.42
C TYR A 166 2.96 -0.43 6.97
N TYR A 167 2.98 -1.39 6.08
CA TYR A 167 2.90 -1.20 4.65
C TYR A 167 2.30 -2.45 3.99
N ALA A 168 2.00 -2.37 2.69
CA ALA A 168 1.47 -3.54 1.99
C ALA A 168 2.25 -3.81 0.70
N ARG A 169 2.36 -5.10 0.36
CA ARG A 169 3.11 -5.58 -0.81
C ARG A 169 2.32 -5.42 -2.10
N MET A 170 2.00 -4.17 -2.47
CA MET A 170 1.28 -3.86 -3.71
C MET A 170 1.97 -4.43 -4.95
N TYR A 171 3.27 -4.66 -4.88
CA TYR A 171 4.02 -5.28 -5.98
C TYR A 171 3.49 -6.67 -6.37
N GLU A 172 2.84 -7.40 -5.47
CA GLU A 172 2.20 -8.69 -5.79
C GLU A 172 1.04 -8.49 -6.78
N ALA A 173 0.18 -7.49 -6.54
CA ALA A 173 -0.89 -7.13 -7.47
C ALA A 173 -0.33 -6.54 -8.78
N LYS A 174 0.74 -5.75 -8.70
CA LYS A 174 1.41 -5.19 -9.88
C LYS A 174 2.03 -6.26 -10.77
N TYR A 175 2.56 -7.33 -10.20
CA TYR A 175 3.02 -8.47 -10.99
C TYR A 175 1.87 -9.07 -11.81
N LEU A 176 0.70 -9.29 -11.20
CA LEU A 176 -0.47 -9.82 -11.90
C LEU A 176 -0.98 -8.87 -12.99
N THR A 177 -1.04 -7.57 -12.71
CA THR A 177 -1.42 -6.59 -13.74
C THR A 177 -0.38 -6.50 -14.84
N GLY A 178 0.90 -6.73 -14.55
CA GLY A 178 1.97 -6.87 -15.53
C GLY A 178 1.73 -8.07 -16.47
N VAL A 179 1.38 -9.24 -15.93
CA VAL A 179 1.01 -10.41 -16.74
C VAL A 179 -0.16 -10.09 -17.68
N ILE A 180 -1.21 -9.43 -17.16
CA ILE A 180 -2.34 -9.02 -18.00
C ILE A 180 -1.89 -8.05 -19.09
N ALA A 181 -1.06 -7.08 -18.76
CA ALA A 181 -0.55 -6.10 -19.72
C ALA A 181 0.29 -6.75 -20.83
N GLY A 182 1.16 -7.70 -20.46
CA GLY A 182 1.98 -8.45 -21.44
C GLY A 182 1.17 -9.26 -22.43
N VAL A 183 0.00 -9.80 -22.00
CA VAL A 183 -0.94 -10.51 -22.89
C VAL A 183 -1.75 -9.55 -23.74
N MET A 184 -2.17 -8.42 -23.18
CA MET A 184 -3.16 -7.51 -23.80
C MET A 184 -2.54 -6.40 -24.65
N ALA A 185 -1.25 -6.12 -24.51
CA ALA A 185 -0.58 -5.12 -25.32
C ALA A 185 -0.54 -5.54 -26.80
N LYS A 186 -1.01 -4.64 -27.70
CA LYS A 186 -0.97 -4.88 -29.15
C LYS A 186 0.43 -4.74 -29.74
N SER A 187 1.35 -4.16 -29.00
CA SER A 187 2.76 -3.97 -29.34
C SER A 187 3.62 -4.42 -28.17
N ASP A 188 4.92 -4.61 -28.41
CA ASP A 188 5.86 -4.94 -27.33
C ASP A 188 6.18 -3.73 -26.43
N LYS A 189 5.31 -2.72 -26.38
CA LYS A 189 5.47 -1.50 -25.60
C LYS A 189 4.30 -1.32 -24.64
N ILE A 190 4.62 -1.14 -23.38
CA ILE A 190 3.67 -0.88 -22.31
C ILE A 190 4.07 0.38 -21.55
N GLY A 191 3.12 1.27 -21.27
CA GLY A 191 3.32 2.45 -20.44
C GLY A 191 3.08 2.16 -18.97
N TYR A 192 3.89 2.76 -18.11
CA TYR A 192 3.71 2.74 -16.68
C TYR A 192 3.84 4.17 -16.12
N VAL A 193 2.80 4.64 -15.44
CA VAL A 193 2.82 5.94 -14.77
C VAL A 193 3.19 5.72 -13.30
N ALA A 194 4.37 6.22 -12.91
CA ALA A 194 4.84 6.19 -11.54
C ALA A 194 4.71 7.59 -10.90
N SER A 195 4.39 7.66 -9.60
CA SER A 195 4.21 8.93 -8.92
C SER A 195 5.55 9.61 -8.59
N CYS A 196 6.33 8.98 -7.75
CA CYS A 196 7.64 9.45 -7.31
C CYS A 196 8.47 8.24 -6.85
N PRO A 197 9.81 8.33 -6.85
CA PRO A 197 10.68 7.22 -6.51
C PRO A 197 10.71 6.99 -5.00
N LEU A 198 9.67 6.35 -4.50
CA LEU A 198 9.62 5.78 -3.16
C LEU A 198 9.82 4.27 -3.25
N TYR A 199 10.29 3.69 -2.18
CA TYR A 199 10.56 2.27 -2.06
C TYR A 199 9.45 1.36 -2.64
N GLY A 200 8.20 1.55 -2.20
CA GLY A 200 7.08 0.76 -2.70
C GLY A 200 6.77 0.99 -4.18
N VAL A 201 6.99 2.22 -4.70
CA VAL A 201 6.78 2.54 -6.11
C VAL A 201 7.79 1.84 -7.01
N MET A 202 9.07 1.81 -6.60
CA MET A 202 10.12 1.10 -7.35
C MET A 202 9.86 -0.41 -7.41
N ALA A 203 9.46 -1.01 -6.27
CA ALA A 203 9.08 -2.42 -6.24
C ALA A 203 7.88 -2.71 -7.16
N ASN A 204 6.89 -1.82 -7.20
CA ASN A 204 5.71 -1.95 -8.05
C ASN A 204 6.06 -1.93 -9.54
N VAL A 205 6.92 -0.99 -9.97
CA VAL A 205 7.39 -0.89 -11.37
C VAL A 205 8.11 -2.18 -11.79
N ASN A 206 9.04 -2.64 -10.95
CA ASN A 206 9.83 -3.83 -11.25
C ASN A 206 8.97 -5.11 -11.30
N ALA A 207 8.07 -5.29 -10.35
CA ALA A 207 7.16 -6.44 -10.35
C ALA A 207 6.22 -6.45 -11.57
N PHE A 208 5.71 -5.28 -11.96
CA PHE A 208 4.90 -5.13 -13.16
C PHE A 208 5.69 -5.52 -14.42
N ALA A 209 6.91 -5.02 -14.57
CA ALA A 209 7.77 -5.35 -15.70
C ALA A 209 8.10 -6.85 -15.75
N MET A 210 8.40 -7.46 -14.60
CA MET A 210 8.64 -8.91 -14.50
C MET A 210 7.41 -9.73 -14.89
N GLY A 211 6.22 -9.34 -14.43
CA GLY A 211 4.96 -9.98 -14.81
C GLY A 211 4.70 -9.89 -16.32
N ALA A 212 4.92 -8.73 -16.93
CA ALA A 212 4.75 -8.54 -18.37
C ALA A 212 5.74 -9.40 -19.17
N ARG A 213 7.00 -9.45 -18.76
CA ARG A 213 8.05 -10.25 -19.42
C ARG A 213 7.85 -11.76 -19.25
N ALA A 214 7.17 -12.19 -18.20
CA ALA A 214 6.89 -13.61 -18.00
C ALA A 214 6.01 -14.22 -19.11
N VAL A 215 5.19 -13.41 -19.79
CA VAL A 215 4.29 -13.83 -20.88
C VAL A 215 4.67 -13.23 -22.23
N ASN A 216 5.43 -12.15 -22.25
CA ASN A 216 5.97 -11.54 -23.46
C ASN A 216 7.45 -11.14 -23.22
N PRO A 217 8.43 -12.01 -23.60
CA PRO A 217 9.85 -11.76 -23.34
C PRO A 217 10.41 -10.51 -24.03
N ASP A 218 9.81 -10.07 -25.14
CA ASP A 218 10.26 -8.92 -25.93
C ASP A 218 9.66 -7.59 -25.45
N VAL A 219 8.76 -7.63 -24.46
CA VAL A 219 8.08 -6.42 -23.98
C VAL A 219 9.05 -5.43 -23.36
N LYS A 220 8.79 -4.15 -23.64
CA LYS A 220 9.48 -3.00 -23.05
C LYS A 220 8.49 -2.16 -22.27
N VAL A 221 8.83 -1.88 -21.01
CA VAL A 221 8.03 -1.04 -20.13
C VAL A 221 8.62 0.37 -20.11
N TYR A 222 7.85 1.34 -20.54
CA TYR A 222 8.20 2.75 -20.58
C TYR A 222 7.61 3.44 -19.35
N VAL A 223 8.48 3.94 -18.47
CA VAL A 223 8.08 4.56 -17.22
C VAL A 223 8.07 6.07 -17.38
N GLU A 224 6.94 6.69 -17.07
CA GLU A 224 6.78 8.13 -16.97
C GLU A 224 6.43 8.54 -15.52
N TRP A 225 7.02 9.65 -15.09
CA TRP A 225 6.86 10.12 -13.72
C TRP A 225 5.83 11.25 -13.64
N SER A 226 4.70 11.01 -12.98
CA SER A 226 3.66 12.04 -12.77
C SER A 226 4.11 13.14 -11.82
N GLY A 227 5.17 12.93 -11.05
CA GLY A 227 5.79 13.94 -10.19
C GLY A 227 6.64 14.97 -10.92
N ILE A 228 6.97 14.76 -12.21
CA ILE A 228 7.71 15.72 -13.01
C ILE A 228 6.76 16.85 -13.46
N LYS A 229 7.19 18.09 -13.24
CA LYS A 229 6.44 19.26 -13.65
C LYS A 229 6.30 19.34 -15.18
N ASP A 230 5.12 19.74 -15.64
CA ASP A 230 4.82 19.97 -17.06
C ASP A 230 5.07 18.73 -17.97
N ASN A 231 4.99 17.52 -17.39
CA ASN A 231 5.13 16.28 -18.13
C ASN A 231 3.79 15.87 -18.74
N ASP A 232 3.66 16.01 -20.06
CA ASP A 232 2.51 15.49 -20.81
C ASP A 232 2.70 13.99 -21.10
N ILE A 233 2.36 13.18 -20.12
CA ILE A 233 2.54 11.72 -20.16
C ILE A 233 1.71 11.09 -21.30
N GLU A 234 0.50 11.60 -21.54
CA GLU A 234 -0.37 11.07 -22.59
C GLU A 234 0.23 11.30 -23.99
N ALA A 235 0.72 12.51 -24.25
CA ALA A 235 1.37 12.83 -25.52
C ALA A 235 2.62 11.95 -25.72
N ARG A 236 3.45 11.78 -24.68
CA ARG A 236 4.68 10.96 -24.75
C ARG A 236 4.38 9.49 -25.06
N PHE A 237 3.36 8.92 -24.44
CA PHE A 237 2.94 7.55 -24.74
C PHE A 237 2.34 7.43 -26.14
N ALA A 238 1.53 8.41 -26.55
CA ALA A 238 0.93 8.43 -27.89
C ALA A 238 2.00 8.52 -29.00
N GLU A 239 3.01 9.37 -28.85
CA GLU A 239 4.15 9.48 -29.77
C GLU A 239 4.91 8.17 -29.93
N GLN A 240 4.99 7.37 -28.88
CA GLN A 240 5.65 6.06 -28.90
C GLN A 240 4.75 4.91 -29.36
N GLY A 241 3.48 5.20 -29.68
CA GLY A 241 2.49 4.20 -30.06
C GLY A 241 2.06 3.28 -28.92
N ILE A 242 2.20 3.73 -27.67
CA ILE A 242 1.83 2.98 -26.47
C ILE A 242 0.34 3.18 -26.20
N ASN A 243 -0.42 2.08 -26.15
CA ASN A 243 -1.84 2.10 -25.87
C ASN A 243 -2.27 1.24 -24.69
N CYS A 244 -1.37 0.41 -24.14
CA CYS A 244 -1.59 -0.34 -22.90
C CYS A 244 -0.82 0.36 -21.77
N ILE A 245 -1.55 0.86 -20.77
CA ILE A 245 -0.98 1.76 -19.75
C ILE A 245 -1.42 1.31 -18.37
N SER A 246 -0.46 1.17 -17.45
CA SER A 246 -0.70 1.10 -16.01
C SER A 246 -0.56 2.51 -15.44
N ASP A 247 -1.68 3.08 -15.01
CA ASP A 247 -1.79 4.41 -14.43
C ASP A 247 -2.06 4.31 -12.91
N GLN A 248 -2.56 5.38 -12.31
CA GLN A 248 -2.99 5.43 -10.92
C GLN A 248 -3.93 4.27 -10.58
N ASP A 249 -3.77 3.65 -9.41
CA ASP A 249 -4.48 2.42 -9.07
C ASP A 249 -5.99 2.64 -8.85
N MET A 250 -6.38 3.83 -8.41
CA MET A 250 -7.78 4.20 -8.21
C MET A 250 -8.02 5.67 -8.52
N ILE A 251 -9.28 6.03 -8.68
CA ILE A 251 -9.72 7.42 -8.80
C ILE A 251 -10.30 7.90 -7.47
N THR A 252 -10.12 9.20 -7.19
CA THR A 252 -10.77 9.83 -6.04
C THR A 252 -12.22 10.21 -6.38
N PRO A 253 -13.09 10.42 -5.38
CA PRO A 253 -14.48 10.80 -5.61
C PRO A 253 -14.66 12.06 -6.47
N LYS A 254 -13.69 12.97 -6.48
CA LYS A 254 -13.71 14.20 -7.30
C LYS A 254 -13.13 14.04 -8.70
N LYS A 255 -12.46 12.93 -9.00
CA LYS A 255 -11.85 12.70 -10.30
C LYS A 255 -12.86 12.07 -11.27
N THR A 256 -13.05 12.68 -12.42
CA THR A 256 -13.95 12.18 -13.47
C THR A 256 -13.21 11.40 -14.56
N SER A 257 -11.87 11.35 -14.51
CA SER A 257 -11.07 10.60 -15.49
C SER A 257 -11.39 9.11 -15.44
N ARG A 258 -11.55 8.49 -16.60
CA ARG A 258 -11.67 7.03 -16.74
C ARG A 258 -10.31 6.32 -16.89
N LYS A 259 -9.20 7.07 -16.88
CA LYS A 259 -7.84 6.53 -17.02
C LYS A 259 -7.28 6.24 -15.63
N PHE A 260 -7.42 5.00 -15.19
CA PHE A 260 -6.90 4.50 -13.90
C PHE A 260 -6.69 2.99 -13.97
N GLY A 261 -5.88 2.46 -13.07
CA GLY A 261 -5.48 1.05 -13.08
C GLY A 261 -4.76 0.68 -14.37
N LEU A 262 -4.93 -0.54 -14.80
CA LEU A 262 -4.45 -1.02 -16.09
C LEU A 262 -5.56 -0.90 -17.14
N TYR A 263 -5.29 -0.21 -18.24
CA TYR A 263 -6.24 -0.05 -19.33
C TYR A 263 -5.53 -0.07 -20.71
N VAL A 264 -6.33 -0.30 -21.74
CA VAL A 264 -5.93 -0.06 -23.13
C VAL A 264 -6.78 1.03 -23.74
N THR A 265 -6.17 1.83 -24.62
CA THR A 265 -6.88 2.78 -25.46
C THR A 265 -7.04 2.19 -26.87
N ASP A 266 -8.26 2.19 -27.37
CA ASP A 266 -8.58 1.73 -28.71
C ASP A 266 -9.52 2.74 -29.39
N SER A 267 -9.03 3.40 -30.44
CA SER A 267 -9.78 4.43 -31.17
C SER A 267 -10.38 5.52 -30.24
N GLY A 268 -9.60 5.94 -29.23
CA GLY A 268 -10.01 6.95 -28.25
C GLY A 268 -10.89 6.44 -27.11
N MET A 269 -11.27 5.17 -27.12
CA MET A 269 -12.02 4.55 -26.01
C MET A 269 -11.08 3.87 -25.02
N VAL A 270 -11.36 4.07 -23.73
CA VAL A 270 -10.66 3.40 -22.62
C VAL A 270 -11.37 2.09 -22.28
N LYS A 271 -10.64 0.98 -22.33
CA LYS A 271 -11.09 -0.35 -21.91
C LYS A 271 -10.28 -0.77 -20.69
N HIS A 272 -10.92 -0.84 -19.53
CA HIS A 272 -10.25 -1.27 -18.28
C HIS A 272 -9.95 -2.76 -18.32
N LEU A 273 -8.71 -3.10 -17.92
CA LEU A 273 -8.23 -4.47 -17.82
C LEU A 273 -8.18 -4.95 -16.38
N ALA A 274 -7.54 -4.19 -15.51
CA ALA A 274 -7.44 -4.56 -14.10
C ALA A 274 -7.19 -3.33 -13.23
N MET A 275 -7.58 -3.42 -11.97
CA MET A 275 -7.30 -2.42 -10.95
C MET A 275 -6.70 -3.11 -9.72
N PRO A 276 -5.47 -2.80 -9.34
CA PRO A 276 -4.95 -3.23 -8.04
C PRO A 276 -5.68 -2.49 -6.93
N VAL A 277 -5.94 -3.17 -5.82
CA VAL A 277 -6.69 -2.58 -4.70
C VAL A 277 -5.98 -2.76 -3.37
N TRP A 278 -6.09 -1.73 -2.52
CA TRP A 278 -5.64 -1.73 -1.14
C TRP A 278 -6.83 -2.07 -0.24
N HIS A 279 -6.70 -3.10 0.57
CA HIS A 279 -7.68 -3.46 1.59
C HIS A 279 -7.17 -3.10 2.98
N TRP A 280 -6.88 -1.82 3.23
CA TRP A 280 -6.41 -1.33 4.51
C TRP A 280 -7.34 -1.71 5.67
N GLY A 281 -8.64 -1.80 5.41
CA GLY A 281 -9.63 -2.21 6.40
C GLY A 281 -9.33 -3.57 7.02
N VAL A 282 -8.85 -4.54 6.25
CA VAL A 282 -8.44 -5.87 6.74
C VAL A 282 -7.27 -5.76 7.72
N PHE A 283 -6.30 -4.91 7.44
CA PHE A 283 -5.19 -4.64 8.34
C PHE A 283 -5.67 -3.97 9.62
N TYR A 284 -6.46 -2.91 9.52
CA TYR A 284 -7.00 -2.19 10.67
C TYR A 284 -7.88 -3.08 11.55
N GLU A 285 -8.72 -3.91 10.94
CA GLU A 285 -9.56 -4.89 11.64
C GLU A 285 -8.72 -5.80 12.53
N LYS A 286 -7.65 -6.40 11.98
CA LYS A 286 -6.79 -7.33 12.74
C LYS A 286 -6.07 -6.64 13.90
N LEU A 287 -5.63 -5.39 13.72
CA LEU A 287 -4.99 -4.64 14.80
C LEU A 287 -6.01 -4.28 15.90
N ILE A 288 -7.20 -3.83 15.54
CA ILE A 288 -8.26 -3.56 16.50
C ILE A 288 -8.64 -4.83 17.28
N GLN A 289 -8.78 -5.96 16.58
CA GLN A 289 -9.02 -7.26 17.23
C GLN A 289 -7.91 -7.63 18.22
N SER A 290 -6.64 -7.35 17.89
CA SER A 290 -5.51 -7.63 18.79
C SER A 290 -5.58 -6.81 20.08
N ILE A 291 -6.04 -5.57 19.99
CA ILE A 291 -6.25 -4.70 21.17
C ILE A 291 -7.45 -5.19 21.97
N LEU A 292 -8.58 -5.45 21.33
CA LEU A 292 -9.81 -5.90 21.97
C LEU A 292 -9.66 -7.26 22.66
N SER A 293 -8.85 -8.17 22.10
CA SER A 293 -8.56 -9.49 22.69
C SER A 293 -7.46 -9.46 23.77
N GLY A 294 -6.74 -8.33 23.90
CA GLY A 294 -5.59 -8.19 24.82
C GLY A 294 -4.30 -8.80 24.30
N SER A 295 -4.26 -9.34 23.08
CA SER A 295 -3.02 -9.88 22.49
C SER A 295 -1.97 -8.80 22.21
N TRP A 296 -2.37 -7.58 21.96
CA TRP A 296 -1.48 -6.43 21.85
C TRP A 296 -0.56 -6.27 23.08
N LYS A 297 -1.14 -6.37 24.31
CA LYS A 297 -0.37 -6.25 25.57
C LYS A 297 0.65 -7.36 25.73
N LYS A 298 0.31 -8.59 25.34
CA LYS A 298 1.22 -9.74 25.44
C LYS A 298 2.45 -9.59 24.54
N GLU A 299 2.31 -8.88 23.42
CA GLU A 299 3.44 -8.58 22.53
C GLU A 299 4.37 -7.51 23.13
N GLU A 300 3.82 -6.57 23.93
CA GLU A 300 4.60 -5.52 24.60
C GLU A 300 5.33 -6.01 25.86
N GLU A 301 4.83 -7.06 26.51
CA GLU A 301 5.36 -7.62 27.77
C GLU A 301 6.48 -8.65 27.52
N GLY A 302 6.77 -9.02 26.27
CA GLY A 302 7.82 -9.98 25.93
C GLY A 302 9.23 -9.44 26.21
N ASP A 303 10.14 -10.30 26.68
CA ASP A 303 11.54 -9.97 27.03
C ASP A 303 12.39 -9.40 25.87
N LYS A 304 11.89 -9.45 24.65
CA LYS A 304 12.49 -8.87 23.45
C LYS A 304 11.54 -7.85 22.85
N VAL A 305 11.66 -6.60 23.26
CA VAL A 305 10.97 -5.49 22.61
C VAL A 305 11.68 -5.21 21.28
N SER A 306 11.36 -6.00 20.25
CA SER A 306 11.78 -5.72 18.89
C SER A 306 10.81 -4.73 18.24
N ALA A 307 11.32 -3.91 17.33
CA ALA A 307 10.48 -3.06 16.52
C ALA A 307 9.55 -3.92 15.64
N LEU A 308 8.25 -3.60 15.66
CA LEU A 308 7.28 -4.34 14.88
C LEU A 308 6.94 -3.58 13.59
N ASN A 309 7.24 -4.22 12.47
CA ASN A 309 6.88 -3.74 11.16
C ASN A 309 5.96 -4.76 10.49
N TYR A 310 4.81 -4.29 9.99
CA TYR A 310 3.85 -5.12 9.29
C TYR A 310 4.00 -4.90 7.80
N TRP A 311 4.29 -5.96 7.07
CA TRP A 311 4.41 -5.92 5.62
C TRP A 311 3.54 -7.01 4.99
N TRP A 312 2.27 -6.69 4.82
CA TRP A 312 1.26 -7.64 4.40
C TRP A 312 0.98 -7.56 2.90
N GLY A 313 0.52 -8.67 2.33
CA GLY A 313 0.19 -8.80 0.92
C GLY A 313 -1.13 -9.53 0.67
N MET A 314 -1.19 -10.24 -0.45
CA MET A 314 -2.38 -10.99 -0.87
C MET A 314 -2.74 -12.11 0.09
N SER A 315 -1.78 -12.80 0.69
CA SER A 315 -2.02 -13.89 1.63
C SER A 315 -2.77 -13.46 2.88
N ALA A 316 -2.57 -12.19 3.32
CA ALA A 316 -3.33 -11.59 4.40
C ALA A 316 -4.62 -10.90 3.97
N GLY A 317 -4.88 -10.83 2.67
CA GLY A 317 -6.01 -10.10 2.10
C GLY A 317 -5.86 -8.59 2.09
N ALA A 318 -4.63 -8.05 2.33
CA ALA A 318 -4.38 -6.61 2.34
C ALA A 318 -4.31 -5.99 0.94
N ILE A 319 -4.04 -6.82 -0.06
CA ILE A 319 -3.90 -6.45 -1.48
C ILE A 319 -4.66 -7.45 -2.34
N ASP A 320 -5.27 -6.97 -3.42
CA ASP A 320 -5.87 -7.81 -4.46
C ASP A 320 -5.93 -7.07 -5.79
N ILE A 321 -6.50 -7.72 -6.82
CA ILE A 321 -6.84 -7.11 -8.10
C ILE A 321 -8.33 -7.29 -8.42
N ILE A 322 -8.89 -6.32 -9.14
CA ILE A 322 -10.22 -6.40 -9.73
C ILE A 322 -10.05 -6.47 -11.25
N TYR A 323 -10.66 -7.46 -11.89
CA TYR A 323 -10.63 -7.59 -13.34
C TYR A 323 -11.64 -6.68 -14.02
N GLY A 324 -11.20 -6.00 -15.07
CA GLY A 324 -12.11 -5.32 -16.01
C GLY A 324 -12.81 -6.31 -16.95
N GLY A 325 -13.92 -5.89 -17.50
CA GLY A 325 -14.71 -6.74 -18.44
C GLY A 325 -14.02 -7.04 -19.77
N ALA A 326 -12.96 -6.31 -20.10
CA ALA A 326 -12.22 -6.48 -21.36
C ALA A 326 -11.13 -7.57 -21.32
N VAL A 327 -10.86 -8.14 -20.15
CA VAL A 327 -9.86 -9.23 -20.01
C VAL A 327 -10.46 -10.56 -20.43
N PRO A 328 -9.85 -11.30 -21.37
CA PRO A 328 -10.28 -12.64 -21.76
C PRO A 328 -10.28 -13.64 -20.59
N ASP A 329 -11.18 -14.60 -20.62
CA ASP A 329 -11.33 -15.57 -19.54
C ASP A 329 -10.10 -16.47 -19.38
N GLU A 330 -9.37 -16.77 -20.46
CA GLU A 330 -8.10 -17.49 -20.42
C GLU A 330 -7.04 -16.69 -19.63
N THR A 331 -6.95 -15.38 -19.87
CA THR A 331 -6.03 -14.50 -19.13
C THR A 331 -6.41 -14.43 -17.66
N LYS A 332 -7.71 -14.34 -17.35
CA LYS A 332 -8.19 -14.38 -15.96
C LYS A 332 -7.83 -15.69 -15.28
N LYS A 333 -7.96 -16.84 -15.97
CA LYS A 333 -7.59 -18.15 -15.42
C LYS A 333 -6.09 -18.22 -15.09
N VAL A 334 -5.21 -17.80 -16.02
CA VAL A 334 -3.76 -17.81 -15.79
C VAL A 334 -3.39 -16.91 -14.62
N THR A 335 -3.88 -15.69 -14.61
CA THR A 335 -3.58 -14.74 -13.51
C THR A 335 -4.17 -15.18 -12.18
N SER A 336 -5.33 -15.87 -12.18
CA SER A 336 -5.91 -16.42 -10.95
C SER A 336 -5.06 -17.57 -10.39
N LEU A 337 -4.47 -18.42 -11.23
CA LEU A 337 -3.54 -19.48 -10.78
C LEU A 337 -2.29 -18.86 -10.14
N ILE A 338 -1.72 -17.84 -10.76
CA ILE A 338 -0.56 -17.13 -10.19
C ILE A 338 -0.95 -16.45 -8.87
N ARG A 339 -2.12 -15.81 -8.81
CA ARG A 339 -2.65 -15.22 -7.59
C ARG A 339 -2.79 -16.25 -6.46
N GLU A 340 -3.33 -17.43 -6.76
CA GLU A 340 -3.44 -18.52 -5.78
C GLU A 340 -2.07 -18.96 -5.27
N ALA A 341 -1.08 -19.09 -6.15
CA ALA A 341 0.29 -19.43 -5.77
C ALA A 341 0.92 -18.34 -4.87
N ILE A 342 0.66 -17.05 -5.15
CA ILE A 342 1.09 -15.96 -4.27
C ILE A 342 0.41 -16.07 -2.90
N VAL A 343 -0.91 -16.26 -2.86
CA VAL A 343 -1.69 -16.37 -1.62
C VAL A 343 -1.21 -17.56 -0.77
N LYS A 344 -0.84 -18.68 -1.40
CA LYS A 344 -0.29 -19.85 -0.72
C LYS A 344 1.19 -19.72 -0.34
N GLY A 345 1.88 -18.67 -0.78
CA GLY A 345 3.33 -18.47 -0.58
C GLY A 345 4.20 -19.37 -1.47
N GLU A 346 3.61 -20.05 -2.45
CA GLU A 346 4.29 -20.93 -3.41
C GLU A 346 5.04 -20.13 -4.48
N PHE A 347 4.62 -18.90 -4.73
CA PHE A 347 5.26 -17.98 -5.65
C PHE A 347 5.42 -16.59 -5.01
N LYS A 348 6.58 -16.00 -5.21
CA LYS A 348 6.91 -14.62 -4.82
C LYS A 348 7.59 -13.93 -5.99
N PRO A 349 7.16 -12.73 -6.42
CA PRO A 349 7.71 -12.06 -7.60
C PRO A 349 9.24 -11.85 -7.57
N PHE A 350 9.81 -11.55 -6.41
CA PHE A 350 11.24 -11.26 -6.24
C PHE A 350 12.01 -12.45 -5.62
N THR A 351 11.83 -13.65 -6.16
CA THR A 351 12.59 -14.83 -5.71
C THR A 351 13.38 -15.43 -6.86
N GLY A 352 14.52 -16.04 -6.54
CA GLY A 352 15.42 -16.62 -7.52
C GLY A 352 16.43 -15.61 -8.06
N GLU A 353 17.04 -15.93 -9.19
CA GLU A 353 18.00 -15.05 -9.88
C GLU A 353 17.25 -13.90 -10.53
N LEU A 354 17.47 -12.69 -10.04
CA LEU A 354 16.90 -11.47 -10.61
C LEU A 354 17.87 -10.86 -11.63
N LYS A 355 17.35 -10.55 -12.81
CA LYS A 355 18.10 -9.90 -13.88
C LYS A 355 17.46 -8.58 -14.27
N ASP A 356 18.28 -7.56 -14.48
CA ASP A 356 17.82 -6.31 -15.07
C ASP A 356 17.57 -6.46 -16.59
N GLN A 357 17.20 -5.35 -17.23
CA GLN A 357 16.93 -5.32 -18.68
C GLN A 357 18.17 -5.62 -19.54
N ASP A 358 19.36 -5.45 -19.01
CA ASP A 358 20.64 -5.70 -19.69
C ASP A 358 21.16 -7.12 -19.42
N GLY A 359 20.39 -7.92 -18.64
CA GLY A 359 20.71 -9.29 -18.28
C GLY A 359 21.70 -9.44 -17.12
N LYS A 360 22.05 -8.34 -16.45
CA LYS A 360 22.91 -8.36 -15.26
C LYS A 360 22.14 -8.93 -14.08
N VAL A 361 22.78 -9.85 -13.39
CA VAL A 361 22.24 -10.49 -12.16
C VAL A 361 22.44 -9.57 -10.96
N HIS A 362 21.41 -9.49 -10.11
CA HIS A 362 21.37 -8.73 -8.86
C HIS A 362 21.11 -9.63 -7.65
#